data_9d6d3fb11e10233d3c85afd472c9b835
#
_entry.id   9d6d3fb11e10233d3c85afd472c9b835
#
_cell.length_a   1.000
_cell.length_b   1.000
_cell.length_c   1.000
_cell.angle_alpha   90.00
_cell.angle_beta   90.00
_cell.angle_gamma   90.00
#
_symmetry.space_group_name_H-M   'P 1'
#
loop_
_entity.id
_entity.type
_entity.pdbx_description
1 polymer ?
#
loop_
_entity_poly.entity_id
_entity_poly.type
_entity_poly.pdbx_seq_one_letter_code
_entity_poly.pdbx_strand_id
1 'polypeptide(L)'
;IMNTDYDVIVAGGGLTGTVAAQAISHYSNQNLSILSIDRNPENLPGRKSNPGWTCGDACSKEAVDFMTERIKVPWTSPEIEHDVKGVMAFSPDKETAIPFDGDGYMLNRQKLPEIQNARTKKMGVNFDFEINLTSLIYDGPQVIGVQGINNKTKQPYKKTAKVVVDATGVTSMLRNQLENSTKIEKKI
;
A
#
# COMPACT_ATOMS: atom_id res chain seq x y z
N ILE A 1 19.45 3.70 -23.22
CA ILE A 1 18.19 3.69 -22.45
C ILE A 1 17.93 2.24 -22.12
N MET A 2 17.99 1.86 -20.83
CA MET A 2 17.68 0.48 -20.43
C MET A 2 16.22 0.17 -20.80
N ASN A 3 16.01 -0.96 -21.46
CA ASN A 3 14.68 -1.45 -21.77
C ASN A 3 14.16 -2.15 -20.50
N THR A 4 13.30 -1.47 -19.74
CA THR A 4 12.66 -2.00 -18.53
C THR A 4 11.28 -2.53 -18.83
N ASP A 5 10.78 -3.50 -18.02
CA ASP A 5 9.44 -4.05 -18.18
C ASP A 5 8.35 -3.00 -17.93
N TYR A 6 8.61 -2.07 -16.98
CA TYR A 6 7.68 -1.03 -16.58
C TYR A 6 8.39 0.32 -16.37
N ASP A 7 7.62 1.40 -16.37
CA ASP A 7 8.11 2.70 -15.93
C ASP A 7 8.21 2.76 -14.41
N VAL A 8 7.18 2.24 -13.71
CA VAL A 8 7.12 2.25 -12.26
C VAL A 8 6.66 0.88 -11.72
N ILE A 9 7.36 0.40 -10.70
CA ILE A 9 6.89 -0.70 -9.85
C ILE A 9 6.54 -0.14 -8.47
N VAL A 10 5.32 -0.44 -8.00
CA VAL A 10 4.89 -0.20 -6.62
C VAL A 10 4.94 -1.51 -5.86
N ALA A 11 5.91 -1.64 -4.96
CA ALA A 11 6.12 -2.83 -4.15
C ALA A 11 5.27 -2.77 -2.87
N GLY A 12 4.21 -3.56 -2.82
CA GLY A 12 3.20 -3.60 -1.76
C GLY A 12 1.86 -3.04 -2.24
N GLY A 13 0.85 -3.90 -2.32
CA GLY A 13 -0.53 -3.59 -2.73
C GLY A 13 -1.46 -3.27 -1.56
N GLY A 14 -0.92 -2.88 -0.39
CA GLY A 14 -1.71 -2.35 0.72
C GLY A 14 -2.29 -0.97 0.39
N LEU A 15 -3.02 -0.38 1.33
CA LEU A 15 -3.68 0.91 1.13
C LEU A 15 -2.73 2.00 0.58
N THR A 16 -1.55 2.13 1.19
CA THR A 16 -0.54 3.12 0.76
C THR A 16 -0.05 2.87 -0.66
N GLY A 17 0.26 1.62 -1.00
CA GLY A 17 0.73 1.27 -2.34
C GLY A 17 -0.35 1.44 -3.40
N THR A 18 -1.59 1.08 -3.09
CA THR A 18 -2.72 1.26 -3.99
C THR A 18 -2.96 2.74 -4.29
N VAL A 19 -2.99 3.59 -3.25
CA VAL A 19 -3.14 5.04 -3.40
C VAL A 19 -1.96 5.65 -4.16
N ALA A 20 -0.73 5.20 -3.89
CA ALA A 20 0.46 5.64 -4.65
C ALA A 20 0.34 5.29 -6.14
N ALA A 21 -0.07 4.06 -6.47
CA ALA A 21 -0.26 3.64 -7.87
C ALA A 21 -1.36 4.46 -8.56
N GLN A 22 -2.47 4.74 -7.88
CA GLN A 22 -3.54 5.60 -8.38
C GLN A 22 -3.04 7.03 -8.63
N ALA A 23 -2.29 7.60 -7.69
CA ALA A 23 -1.72 8.94 -7.84
C ALA A 23 -0.75 9.03 -9.03
N ILE A 24 0.16 8.06 -9.16
CA ILE A 24 1.10 7.99 -10.29
C ILE A 24 0.34 7.89 -11.61
N SER A 25 -0.66 7.03 -11.70
CA SER A 25 -1.48 6.90 -12.90
C SER A 25 -2.22 8.20 -13.22
N HIS A 26 -2.85 8.82 -12.22
CA HIS A 26 -3.59 10.08 -12.39
C HIS A 26 -2.68 11.20 -12.90
N TYR A 27 -1.57 11.48 -12.21
CA TYR A 27 -0.68 12.59 -12.55
C TYR A 27 0.15 12.36 -13.82
N SER A 28 0.33 11.10 -14.23
CA SER A 28 0.93 10.79 -15.53
C SER A 28 -0.08 10.81 -16.70
N ASN A 29 -1.36 11.09 -16.44
CA ASN A 29 -2.44 10.95 -17.41
C ASN A 29 -2.46 9.55 -18.04
N GLN A 30 -2.17 8.51 -17.24
CA GLN A 30 -2.07 7.10 -17.66
C GLN A 30 -0.99 6.83 -18.74
N ASN A 31 0.00 7.73 -18.87
CA ASN A 31 1.07 7.57 -19.87
C ASN A 31 2.24 6.70 -19.37
N LEU A 32 2.25 6.32 -18.10
CA LEU A 32 3.27 5.43 -17.53
C LEU A 32 2.73 4.01 -17.41
N SER A 33 3.58 3.03 -17.73
CA SER A 33 3.33 1.63 -17.42
C SER A 33 3.62 1.38 -15.94
N ILE A 34 2.60 0.98 -15.18
CA ILE A 34 2.70 0.81 -13.74
C ILE A 34 2.35 -0.63 -13.36
N LEU A 35 3.19 -1.25 -12.52
CA LEU A 35 2.94 -2.55 -11.92
C LEU A 35 2.88 -2.43 -10.40
N SER A 36 1.77 -2.86 -9.81
CA SER A 36 1.64 -3.04 -8.36
C SER A 36 1.85 -4.52 -8.01
N ILE A 37 2.70 -4.80 -7.02
CA ILE A 37 3.05 -6.17 -6.62
C ILE A 37 2.67 -6.37 -5.17
N ASP A 38 1.91 -7.43 -4.86
CA ASP A 38 1.61 -7.80 -3.48
C ASP A 38 1.88 -9.28 -3.20
N ARG A 39 2.25 -9.56 -1.95
CA ARG A 39 2.49 -10.93 -1.47
C ARG A 39 1.21 -11.72 -1.19
N ASN A 40 0.10 -11.01 -1.02
CA ASN A 40 -1.20 -11.60 -0.74
C ASN A 40 -1.94 -11.94 -2.03
N PRO A 41 -2.92 -12.85 -1.97
CA PRO A 41 -3.89 -13.02 -3.04
C PRO A 41 -4.68 -11.74 -3.32
N GLU A 42 -5.23 -11.64 -4.53
CA GLU A 42 -6.10 -10.54 -4.89
C GLU A 42 -7.28 -10.43 -3.92
N ASN A 43 -7.61 -9.17 -3.56
CA ASN A 43 -8.76 -8.83 -2.71
C ASN A 43 -8.69 -9.38 -1.28
N LEU A 44 -7.51 -9.82 -0.82
CA LEU A 44 -7.34 -10.16 0.57
C LEU A 44 -7.39 -8.87 1.41
N PRO A 45 -8.24 -8.79 2.46
CA PRO A 45 -8.46 -7.56 3.23
C PRO A 45 -7.31 -7.18 4.18
N GLY A 46 -6.09 -7.58 3.86
CA GLY A 46 -4.90 -7.27 4.64
C GLY A 46 -4.54 -8.38 5.63
N ARG A 47 -3.64 -8.06 6.57
CA ARG A 47 -3.14 -9.04 7.52
C ARG A 47 -4.11 -9.23 8.68
N LYS A 48 -4.62 -10.45 8.80
CA LYS A 48 -5.38 -10.88 9.97
C LYS A 48 -4.43 -11.52 10.99
N SER A 49 -4.55 -11.14 12.23
CA SER A 49 -3.84 -11.77 13.36
C SER A 49 -4.86 -12.43 14.30
N ASN A 50 -4.40 -13.33 15.17
CA ASN A 50 -5.21 -13.78 16.28
C ASN A 50 -4.95 -12.84 17.48
N PRO A 51 -5.95 -12.09 18.00
CA PRO A 51 -7.39 -12.35 17.95
C PRO A 51 -8.18 -11.60 16.85
N GLY A 52 -7.58 -10.92 15.90
CA GLY A 52 -8.33 -10.20 14.90
C GLY A 52 -7.47 -9.40 13.91
N TRP A 53 -7.99 -8.28 13.42
CA TRP A 53 -7.26 -7.37 12.55
C TRP A 53 -6.24 -6.57 13.35
N THR A 54 -5.09 -6.27 12.74
CA THR A 54 -4.05 -5.44 13.38
C THR A 54 -4.32 -3.93 13.27
N CYS A 55 -5.40 -3.53 12.60
CA CYS A 55 -5.78 -2.15 12.38
C CYS A 55 -7.23 -1.93 12.80
N GLY A 56 -7.51 -0.81 13.42
CA GLY A 56 -8.86 -0.43 13.84
C GLY A 56 -9.71 0.17 12.73
N ASP A 57 -9.19 0.25 11.50
CA ASP A 57 -9.89 0.67 10.28
C ASP A 57 -10.46 2.11 10.28
N ALA A 58 -10.13 2.92 11.27
CA ALA A 58 -10.46 4.34 11.28
C ALA A 58 -9.45 5.15 10.45
N CYS A 59 -9.95 6.10 9.68
CA CYS A 59 -9.15 7.02 8.89
C CYS A 59 -9.69 8.44 9.07
N SER A 60 -8.80 9.46 9.11
CA SER A 60 -9.26 10.84 9.19
C SER A 60 -10.04 11.24 7.94
N LYS A 61 -11.09 12.03 8.12
CA LYS A 61 -11.88 12.58 7.02
C LYS A 61 -11.00 13.40 6.09
N GLU A 62 -10.13 14.23 6.64
CA GLU A 62 -9.20 15.07 5.90
C GLU A 62 -8.31 14.25 4.94
N ALA A 63 -7.78 13.10 5.39
CA ALA A 63 -6.95 12.24 4.54
C ALA A 63 -7.75 11.66 3.36
N VAL A 64 -8.98 11.22 3.58
CA VAL A 64 -9.85 10.68 2.53
C VAL A 64 -10.27 11.78 1.55
N ASP A 65 -10.67 12.93 2.06
CA ASP A 65 -11.06 14.07 1.23
C ASP A 65 -9.87 14.56 0.37
N PHE A 66 -8.67 14.64 0.96
CA PHE A 66 -7.45 14.99 0.25
C PHE A 66 -7.19 14.05 -0.93
N MET A 67 -7.26 12.73 -0.69
CA MET A 67 -7.08 11.74 -1.76
C MET A 67 -8.14 11.89 -2.86
N THR A 68 -9.40 12.05 -2.46
CA THR A 68 -10.52 12.25 -3.39
C THR A 68 -10.32 13.49 -4.25
N GLU A 69 -9.94 14.60 -3.66
CA GLU A 69 -9.73 15.87 -4.36
C GLU A 69 -8.51 15.83 -5.28
N ARG A 70 -7.40 15.25 -4.81
CA ARG A 70 -6.12 15.29 -5.51
C ARG A 70 -5.99 14.25 -6.61
N ILE A 71 -6.43 13.03 -6.38
CA ILE A 71 -6.30 11.93 -7.35
C ILE A 71 -7.61 11.56 -8.04
N LYS A 72 -8.71 12.27 -7.70
CA LYS A 72 -10.03 12.06 -8.29
C LYS A 72 -10.58 10.63 -8.11
N VAL A 73 -10.20 9.99 -7.02
CA VAL A 73 -10.68 8.67 -6.63
C VAL A 73 -11.62 8.85 -5.43
N PRO A 74 -12.94 8.93 -5.65
CA PRO A 74 -13.88 9.13 -4.56
C PRO A 74 -13.99 7.89 -3.68
N TRP A 75 -14.05 8.11 -2.39
CA TRP A 75 -14.29 7.07 -1.40
C TRP A 75 -15.71 7.22 -0.89
N THR A 76 -16.53 6.20 -1.07
CA THR A 76 -17.96 6.22 -0.73
C THR A 76 -18.37 4.85 -0.17
N SER A 77 -19.63 4.67 0.21
CA SER A 77 -20.14 3.33 0.51
C SER A 77 -20.01 2.40 -0.71
N PRO A 78 -19.62 1.13 -0.54
CA PRO A 78 -19.43 0.44 0.75
C PRO A 78 -17.98 0.46 1.30
N GLU A 79 -17.09 1.29 0.79
CA GLU A 79 -15.71 1.43 1.32
C GLU A 79 -15.69 2.13 2.69
N ILE A 80 -16.62 3.08 2.86
CA ILE A 80 -16.88 3.78 4.11
C ILE A 80 -18.16 3.19 4.71
N GLU A 81 -18.09 2.69 5.94
CA GLU A 81 -19.23 2.13 6.66
C GLU A 81 -19.91 3.17 7.54
N HIS A 82 -19.11 3.96 8.26
CA HIS A 82 -19.63 4.90 9.25
C HIS A 82 -18.77 6.15 9.33
N ASP A 83 -19.42 7.27 9.68
CA ASP A 83 -18.76 8.48 10.13
C ASP A 83 -18.30 8.31 11.59
N VAL A 84 -17.12 8.85 11.91
CA VAL A 84 -16.53 8.83 13.24
C VAL A 84 -16.31 10.28 13.70
N LYS A 85 -16.71 10.59 14.93
CA LYS A 85 -16.55 11.93 15.53
C LYS A 85 -15.42 12.02 16.53
N GLY A 86 -14.69 10.95 16.71
CA GLY A 86 -13.54 10.89 17.59
C GLY A 86 -13.18 9.47 17.95
N VAL A 87 -12.15 9.35 18.77
CA VAL A 87 -11.71 8.08 19.35
C VAL A 87 -11.56 8.21 20.85
N MET A 88 -11.79 7.14 21.58
CA MET A 88 -11.54 7.05 23.00
C MET A 88 -10.36 6.12 23.23
N ALA A 89 -9.29 6.63 23.80
CA ALA A 89 -8.17 5.82 24.23
C ALA A 89 -8.31 5.45 25.71
N PHE A 90 -8.11 4.16 26.00
CA PHE A 90 -8.16 3.65 27.37
C PHE A 90 -6.76 3.18 27.80
N SER A 91 -6.43 3.39 29.08
CA SER A 91 -5.28 2.74 29.70
C SER A 91 -5.45 1.20 29.69
N PRO A 92 -4.37 0.41 29.80
CA PRO A 92 -4.46 -1.06 29.83
C PRO A 92 -5.39 -1.62 30.91
N ASP A 93 -5.46 -0.97 32.08
CA ASP A 93 -6.35 -1.28 33.18
C ASP A 93 -7.79 -0.73 33.00
N LYS A 94 -8.01 0.10 31.96
CA LYS A 94 -9.25 0.81 31.65
C LYS A 94 -9.72 1.81 32.69
N GLU A 95 -8.87 2.19 33.62
CA GLU A 95 -9.21 3.20 34.66
C GLU A 95 -9.14 4.63 34.12
N THR A 96 -8.30 4.86 33.10
CA THR A 96 -8.17 6.17 32.45
C THR A 96 -8.71 6.13 31.04
N ALA A 97 -9.57 7.09 30.70
CA ALA A 97 -10.09 7.28 29.35
C ALA A 97 -9.76 8.69 28.86
N ILE A 98 -9.19 8.81 27.68
CA ILE A 98 -8.84 10.07 27.04
C ILE A 98 -9.61 10.19 25.73
N PRO A 99 -10.54 11.13 25.60
CA PRO A 99 -11.24 11.40 24.37
C PRO A 99 -10.35 12.23 23.42
N PHE A 100 -10.41 11.91 22.15
CA PHE A 100 -9.84 12.68 21.05
C PHE A 100 -10.96 12.97 20.06
N ASP A 101 -11.40 14.23 20.01
CA ASP A 101 -12.42 14.67 19.06
C ASP A 101 -11.80 14.80 17.67
N GLY A 102 -12.58 14.46 16.64
CA GLY A 102 -12.16 14.58 15.25
C GLY A 102 -13.12 13.92 14.30
N ASP A 103 -13.12 14.37 13.06
CA ASP A 103 -13.91 13.78 12.01
C ASP A 103 -13.13 12.70 11.27
N GLY A 104 -13.75 11.56 11.07
CA GLY A 104 -13.17 10.41 10.40
C GLY A 104 -14.20 9.49 9.79
N TYR A 105 -13.68 8.45 9.19
CA TYR A 105 -14.47 7.36 8.61
C TYR A 105 -14.01 6.02 9.17
N MET A 106 -14.97 5.13 9.39
CA MET A 106 -14.70 3.71 9.57
C MET A 106 -14.72 3.03 8.20
N LEU A 107 -13.62 2.39 7.86
CA LEU A 107 -13.46 1.73 6.56
C LEU A 107 -13.95 0.28 6.60
N ASN A 108 -14.63 -0.14 5.54
CA ASN A 108 -14.98 -1.55 5.34
C ASN A 108 -13.77 -2.32 4.82
N ARG A 109 -13.00 -2.88 5.71
CA ARG A 109 -11.78 -3.61 5.37
C ARG A 109 -12.00 -4.80 4.42
N GLN A 110 -13.17 -5.43 4.46
CA GLN A 110 -13.44 -6.58 3.60
C GLN A 110 -13.73 -6.15 2.16
N LYS A 111 -14.36 -4.99 1.97
CA LYS A 111 -14.72 -4.47 0.65
C LYS A 111 -13.67 -3.57 0.04
N LEU A 112 -12.90 -2.90 0.89
CA LEU A 112 -11.90 -1.92 0.47
C LEU A 112 -10.89 -2.46 -0.56
N PRO A 113 -10.22 -3.62 -0.35
CA PRO A 113 -9.25 -4.14 -1.33
C PRO A 113 -9.91 -4.47 -2.67
N GLU A 114 -11.09 -5.09 -2.66
CA GLU A 114 -11.83 -5.45 -3.88
C GLU A 114 -12.12 -4.20 -4.72
N ILE A 115 -12.69 -3.17 -4.09
CA ILE A 115 -13.10 -1.94 -4.78
C ILE A 115 -11.90 -1.14 -5.25
N GLN A 116 -10.89 -1.00 -4.38
CA GLN A 116 -9.69 -0.23 -4.71
C GLN A 116 -8.87 -0.90 -5.81
N ASN A 117 -8.69 -2.22 -5.77
CA ASN A 117 -7.99 -2.96 -6.82
C ASN A 117 -8.73 -2.84 -8.16
N ALA A 118 -10.05 -2.99 -8.17
CA ALA A 118 -10.84 -2.83 -9.39
C ALA A 118 -10.74 -1.42 -9.98
N ARG A 119 -10.77 -0.40 -9.13
CA ARG A 119 -10.60 1.01 -9.50
C ARG A 119 -9.21 1.27 -10.08
N THR A 120 -8.18 0.79 -9.40
CA THR A 120 -6.79 0.96 -9.78
C THR A 120 -6.48 0.28 -11.12
N LYS A 121 -7.05 -0.91 -11.36
CA LYS A 121 -6.97 -1.58 -12.68
C LYS A 121 -7.61 -0.75 -13.80
N LYS A 122 -8.76 -0.13 -13.53
CA LYS A 122 -9.42 0.77 -14.50
C LYS A 122 -8.59 2.03 -14.82
N MET A 123 -7.69 2.41 -13.92
CA MET A 123 -6.72 3.48 -14.13
C MET A 123 -5.46 3.02 -14.88
N GLY A 124 -5.44 1.81 -15.45
CA GLY A 124 -4.34 1.29 -16.25
C GLY A 124 -3.18 0.68 -15.47
N VAL A 125 -3.33 0.46 -14.17
CA VAL A 125 -2.31 -0.20 -13.35
C VAL A 125 -2.43 -1.71 -13.46
N ASN A 126 -1.31 -2.38 -13.74
CA ASN A 126 -1.19 -3.83 -13.71
C ASN A 126 -0.94 -4.33 -12.28
N PHE A 127 -1.34 -5.57 -12.00
CA PHE A 127 -1.13 -6.20 -10.71
C PHE A 127 -0.53 -7.59 -10.85
N ASP A 128 0.48 -7.87 -10.02
CA ASP A 128 0.98 -9.21 -9.76
C ASP A 128 0.77 -9.54 -8.28
N PHE A 129 -0.12 -10.48 -8.00
CA PHE A 129 -0.44 -10.95 -6.66
C PHE A 129 0.33 -12.23 -6.30
N GLU A 130 0.36 -12.56 -5.00
CA GLU A 130 1.05 -13.73 -4.47
C GLU A 130 2.56 -13.73 -4.75
N ILE A 131 3.15 -12.55 -4.87
CA ILE A 131 4.59 -12.36 -5.10
C ILE A 131 5.26 -11.87 -3.82
N ASN A 132 6.06 -12.71 -3.21
CA ASN A 132 6.89 -12.32 -2.07
C ASN A 132 8.20 -11.72 -2.57
N LEU A 133 8.28 -10.39 -2.60
CA LEU A 133 9.51 -9.68 -2.94
C LEU A 133 10.55 -9.89 -1.83
N THR A 134 11.79 -10.11 -2.22
CA THR A 134 12.90 -10.35 -1.30
C THR A 134 14.03 -9.35 -1.43
N SER A 135 14.26 -8.80 -2.61
CA SER A 135 15.35 -7.86 -2.83
C SER A 135 15.15 -6.94 -4.02
N LEU A 136 15.96 -5.89 -4.02
CA LEU A 136 16.13 -4.97 -5.14
C LEU A 136 17.07 -5.59 -6.20
N ILE A 137 16.94 -5.15 -7.44
CA ILE A 137 17.84 -5.45 -8.54
C ILE A 137 18.62 -4.18 -8.85
N TYR A 138 19.92 -4.31 -9.01
CA TYR A 138 20.83 -3.20 -9.27
C TYR A 138 21.51 -3.32 -10.63
N ASP A 139 21.79 -2.17 -11.23
CA ASP A 139 22.79 -1.98 -12.29
C ASP A 139 23.76 -0.90 -11.81
N GLY A 140 24.97 -1.30 -11.43
CA GLY A 140 25.85 -0.45 -10.68
C GLY A 140 25.19 0.07 -9.40
N PRO A 141 25.18 1.39 -9.15
CA PRO A 141 24.52 1.98 -7.97
C PRO A 141 23.02 2.17 -8.14
N GLN A 142 22.48 1.97 -9.34
CA GLN A 142 21.08 2.27 -9.64
C GLN A 142 20.18 1.06 -9.36
N VAL A 143 19.07 1.30 -8.65
CA VAL A 143 17.98 0.33 -8.54
C VAL A 143 17.23 0.29 -9.88
N ILE A 144 17.14 -0.89 -10.47
CA ILE A 144 16.50 -1.13 -11.76
C ILE A 144 15.33 -2.11 -11.69
N GLY A 145 14.93 -2.55 -10.51
CA GLY A 145 13.80 -3.46 -10.36
C GLY A 145 13.76 -4.19 -9.04
N VAL A 146 12.94 -5.21 -9.00
CA VAL A 146 12.68 -6.05 -7.83
C VAL A 146 12.70 -7.53 -8.20
N GLN A 147 13.05 -8.37 -7.22
CA GLN A 147 12.98 -9.82 -7.36
C GLN A 147 12.41 -10.48 -6.10
N GLY A 148 11.95 -11.70 -6.27
CA GLY A 148 11.35 -12.47 -5.19
C GLY A 148 10.91 -13.85 -5.66
N ILE A 149 9.87 -14.36 -5.03
CA ILE A 149 9.31 -15.70 -5.30
C ILE A 149 7.80 -15.59 -5.46
N ASN A 150 7.26 -16.23 -6.48
CA ASN A 150 5.83 -16.43 -6.58
C ASN A 150 5.38 -17.45 -5.52
N ASN A 151 4.53 -17.03 -4.61
CA ASN A 151 4.10 -17.86 -3.46
C ASN A 151 3.27 -19.07 -3.89
N LYS A 152 2.58 -18.98 -5.03
CA LYS A 152 1.73 -20.04 -5.56
C LYS A 152 2.54 -21.09 -6.33
N THR A 153 3.37 -20.65 -7.28
CA THR A 153 4.13 -21.54 -8.17
C THR A 153 5.49 -21.92 -7.62
N LYS A 154 5.99 -21.24 -6.61
CA LYS A 154 7.33 -21.35 -6.02
C LYS A 154 8.46 -21.01 -7.00
N GLN A 155 8.14 -20.43 -8.14
CA GLN A 155 9.12 -20.03 -9.13
C GLN A 155 9.75 -18.68 -8.78
N PRO A 156 11.01 -18.45 -9.18
CA PRO A 156 11.65 -17.14 -9.11
C PRO A 156 10.82 -16.09 -9.85
N TYR A 157 10.77 -14.89 -9.29
CA TYR A 157 10.09 -13.74 -9.87
C TYR A 157 11.07 -12.58 -10.00
N LYS A 158 11.03 -11.91 -11.14
CA LYS A 158 11.86 -10.74 -11.43
C LYS A 158 11.11 -9.78 -12.34
N LYS A 159 11.15 -8.48 -12.01
CA LYS A 159 10.63 -7.39 -12.86
C LYS A 159 11.54 -6.18 -12.77
N THR A 160 11.71 -5.50 -13.90
CA THR A 160 12.52 -4.30 -14.00
C THR A 160 11.66 -3.05 -14.20
N ALA A 161 12.11 -1.91 -13.67
CA ALA A 161 11.44 -0.63 -13.83
C ALA A 161 12.43 0.52 -13.72
N LYS A 162 12.05 1.69 -14.28
CA LYS A 162 12.83 2.93 -14.14
C LYS A 162 12.78 3.46 -12.70
N VAL A 163 11.64 3.23 -12.00
CA VAL A 163 11.42 3.66 -10.62
C VAL A 163 10.78 2.52 -9.83
N VAL A 164 11.27 2.31 -8.60
CA VAL A 164 10.66 1.40 -7.62
C VAL A 164 10.19 2.20 -6.41
N VAL A 165 8.91 2.09 -6.10
CA VAL A 165 8.29 2.68 -4.90
C VAL A 165 8.14 1.59 -3.85
N ASP A 166 8.81 1.76 -2.70
CA ASP A 166 8.67 0.82 -1.57
C ASP A 166 7.45 1.19 -0.71
N ALA A 167 6.39 0.42 -0.85
CA ALA A 167 5.17 0.45 -0.05
C ALA A 167 4.97 -0.86 0.73
N THR A 168 6.06 -1.56 1.08
CA THR A 168 6.04 -2.88 1.77
C THR A 168 5.65 -2.82 3.24
N GLY A 169 5.26 -1.65 3.72
CA GLY A 169 4.76 -1.42 5.08
C GLY A 169 5.87 -1.11 6.08
N VAL A 170 5.55 -1.27 7.36
CA VAL A 170 6.40 -0.78 8.47
C VAL A 170 7.80 -1.40 8.48
N THR A 171 7.96 -2.59 7.92
CA THR A 171 9.27 -3.26 7.84
C THR A 171 10.20 -2.63 6.81
N SER A 172 9.65 -1.90 5.83
CA SER A 172 10.39 -1.21 4.75
C SER A 172 11.52 -2.08 4.20
N MET A 173 11.19 -3.33 3.86
CA MET A 173 12.17 -4.38 3.58
C MET A 173 13.08 -4.03 2.40
N LEU A 174 12.56 -3.37 1.37
CA LEU A 174 13.36 -3.00 0.21
C LEU A 174 14.20 -1.77 0.49
N ARG A 175 13.64 -0.74 1.13
CA ARG A 175 14.37 0.48 1.50
C ARG A 175 15.58 0.17 2.39
N ASN A 176 15.44 -0.79 3.30
CA ASN A 176 16.54 -1.17 4.21
C ASN A 176 17.74 -1.82 3.51
N GLN A 177 17.60 -2.15 2.21
CA GLN A 177 18.70 -2.68 1.39
C GLN A 177 19.52 -1.57 0.70
N LEU A 178 19.06 -0.33 0.73
CA LEU A 178 19.80 0.80 0.19
C LEU A 178 20.98 1.14 1.11
N GLU A 179 22.18 1.29 0.56
CA GLU A 179 23.41 1.57 1.32
C GLU A 179 23.32 2.88 2.12
N ASN A 180 22.66 3.89 1.56
CA ASN A 180 22.49 5.22 2.16
C ASN A 180 21.09 5.45 2.73
N SER A 181 20.33 4.39 3.01
CA SER A 181 19.01 4.57 3.63
C SER A 181 19.20 5.11 5.04
N THR A 182 18.43 6.16 5.38
CA THR A 182 18.31 6.59 6.77
C THR A 182 17.67 5.43 7.54
N LYS A 183 18.50 4.63 8.20
CA LYS A 183 18.02 3.56 9.07
C LYS A 183 17.33 4.24 10.23
N ILE A 184 16.02 4.05 10.33
CA ILE A 184 15.32 4.40 11.56
C ILE A 184 15.82 3.41 12.60
N GLU A 185 16.69 3.87 13.50
CA GLU A 185 17.10 3.06 14.64
C GLU A 185 15.83 2.70 15.41
N LYS A 186 15.54 1.41 15.49
CA LYS A 186 14.53 0.91 16.41
C LYS A 186 15.09 1.08 17.82
N LYS A 187 14.85 2.24 18.43
CA LYS A 187 14.94 2.34 19.90
C LYS A 187 13.68 1.66 20.43
N ILE A 188 13.85 0.43 20.89
CA ILE A 188 12.89 -0.27 21.72
C ILE A 188 13.13 0.17 23.16
#